data_6593450ff475e62a6f78ab5ac86a8256
#
_entry.id   6593450ff475e62a6f78ab5ac86a8256
#
_cell.length_a   1.000
_cell.length_b   1.000
_cell.length_c   1.000
_cell.angle_alpha   90.00
_cell.angle_beta   90.00
_cell.angle_gamma   90.00
#
_symmetry.space_group_name_H-M   'P 1'
#
loop_
_entity.id
_entity.type
_entity.pdbx_description
1 polymer ?
#
loop_
_entity_poly.entity_id
_entity_poly.type
_entity_poly.pdbx_seq_one_letter_code
_entity_poly.pdbx_strand_id
1 'polypeptide(L)'
;MTDWKKKFMDETVEEFGYMPAPWVYQPNCHPYSIGWRMGRGESYMMYIFDWLSSQSWSTRETAEYFIKQNPPAAWLLWIYEVLFPVEESDYDKPEEDRIESYRQKLEDLGFKNISNFSEDFNSNKWQ
;
A
#
# COMPACT_ATOMS: atom_id res chain seq x y z
N MET A 1 20.65 7.10 3.29
CA MET A 1 19.82 7.49 2.13
C MET A 1 20.64 8.34 1.18
N THR A 2 20.52 8.11 -0.11
CA THR A 2 21.25 8.89 -1.10
C THR A 2 20.62 10.29 -1.27
N ASP A 3 21.41 11.26 -1.71
CA ASP A 3 20.93 12.64 -1.85
C ASP A 3 19.75 12.77 -2.81
N TRP A 4 19.75 12.01 -3.92
CA TRP A 4 18.66 12.10 -4.89
C TRP A 4 17.36 11.48 -4.38
N LYS A 5 17.44 10.43 -3.55
CA LYS A 5 16.25 9.86 -2.88
C LYS A 5 15.64 10.86 -1.91
N LYS A 6 16.49 11.50 -1.11
CA LYS A 6 16.04 12.53 -0.18
C LYS A 6 15.39 13.69 -0.92
N LYS A 7 16.02 14.15 -1.99
CA LYS A 7 15.47 15.21 -2.83
C LYS A 7 14.10 14.85 -3.39
N PHE A 8 13.96 13.63 -3.91
CA PHE A 8 12.68 13.16 -4.44
C PHE A 8 11.60 13.15 -3.36
N MET A 9 11.91 12.65 -2.17
CA MET A 9 10.95 12.61 -1.07
C MET A 9 10.56 14.00 -0.60
N ASP A 10 11.53 14.91 -0.51
CA ASP A 10 11.28 16.29 -0.10
C ASP A 10 10.38 16.99 -1.12
N GLU A 11 10.62 16.81 -2.42
CA GLU A 11 9.80 17.38 -3.47
C GLU A 11 8.38 16.80 -3.46
N THR A 12 8.25 15.50 -3.19
CA THR A 12 6.96 14.83 -3.10
C THR A 12 6.15 15.36 -1.92
N VAL A 13 6.79 15.50 -0.77
CA VAL A 13 6.12 16.05 0.41
C VAL A 13 5.71 17.51 0.16
N GLU A 14 6.53 18.29 -0.53
CA GLU A 14 6.19 19.67 -0.88
C GLU A 14 4.95 19.73 -1.78
N GLU A 15 4.89 18.85 -2.79
CA GLU A 15 3.77 18.81 -3.72
C GLU A 15 2.45 18.39 -3.05
N PHE A 16 2.48 17.36 -2.22
CA PHE A 16 1.28 16.78 -1.61
C PHE A 16 0.98 17.27 -0.20
N GLY A 17 1.93 17.94 0.44
CA GLY A 17 1.80 18.35 1.85
C GLY A 17 2.12 17.24 2.85
N TYR A 18 2.38 16.03 2.37
CA TYR A 18 2.71 14.85 3.17
C TYR A 18 3.27 13.77 2.24
N MET A 19 3.84 12.70 2.79
CA MET A 19 4.28 11.57 1.97
C MET A 19 3.05 10.74 1.59
N PRO A 20 2.60 10.78 0.31
CA PRO A 20 1.34 10.11 -0.05
C PRO A 20 1.49 8.60 -0.14
N ALA A 21 0.41 7.88 0.20
CA ALA A 21 0.34 6.45 -0.05
C ALA A 21 0.34 6.17 -1.55
N PRO A 22 0.70 4.93 -1.99
CA PRO A 22 0.77 4.62 -3.43
C PRO A 22 -0.50 4.95 -4.22
N TRP A 23 -1.67 4.69 -3.65
CA TRP A 23 -2.95 4.95 -4.33
C TRP A 23 -3.29 6.43 -4.44
N VAL A 24 -2.62 7.28 -3.67
CA VAL A 24 -2.73 8.73 -3.81
C VAL A 24 -1.76 9.22 -4.87
N TYR A 25 -0.56 8.66 -4.90
CA TYR A 25 0.49 9.05 -5.84
C TYR A 25 0.16 8.64 -7.28
N GLN A 26 -0.35 7.42 -7.49
CA GLN A 26 -0.79 6.92 -8.80
C GLN A 26 -2.16 6.26 -8.65
N PRO A 27 -3.24 7.05 -8.59
CA PRO A 27 -4.57 6.52 -8.23
C PRO A 27 -5.19 5.55 -9.22
N ASN A 28 -4.71 5.52 -10.46
CA ASN A 28 -5.26 4.64 -11.49
C ASN A 28 -4.47 3.34 -11.67
N CYS A 29 -3.43 3.12 -10.89
CA CYS A 29 -2.62 1.90 -10.99
C CYS A 29 -3.12 0.83 -10.04
N HIS A 30 -3.42 -0.35 -10.59
CA HIS A 30 -3.74 -1.53 -9.78
C HIS A 30 -2.55 -1.84 -8.85
N PRO A 31 -2.79 -2.30 -7.60
CA PRO A 31 -1.70 -2.56 -6.64
C PRO A 31 -0.62 -3.51 -7.13
N TYR A 32 -0.95 -4.44 -8.02
CA TYR A 32 0.01 -5.41 -8.53
C TYR A 32 0.31 -5.21 -10.03
N SER A 33 0.02 -4.03 -10.56
CA SER A 33 0.27 -3.75 -11.98
C SER A 33 1.76 -3.56 -12.26
N ILE A 34 2.13 -3.71 -13.51
CA ILE A 34 3.49 -3.48 -13.98
C ILE A 34 3.93 -2.02 -13.77
N GLY A 35 2.98 -1.09 -13.65
CA GLY A 35 3.29 0.31 -13.36
C GLY A 35 4.07 0.54 -12.07
N TRP A 36 4.00 -0.42 -11.13
CA TRP A 36 4.76 -0.37 -9.89
C TRP A 36 6.09 -1.11 -9.97
N ARG A 37 6.36 -1.78 -11.09
CA ARG A 37 7.58 -2.56 -11.30
C ARG A 37 8.55 -1.90 -12.27
N MET A 38 8.18 -0.76 -12.84
CA MET A 38 8.97 -0.06 -13.84
C MET A 38 8.94 1.44 -13.62
N GLY A 39 10.03 2.09 -13.98
CA GLY A 39 10.12 3.54 -14.06
C GLY A 39 9.76 4.26 -12.77
N ARG A 40 8.92 5.28 -12.90
CA ARG A 40 8.54 6.16 -11.78
C ARG A 40 7.82 5.42 -10.65
N GLY A 41 6.97 4.46 -10.99
CA GLY A 41 6.24 3.67 -10.00
C GLY A 41 7.17 2.81 -9.15
N GLU A 42 8.14 2.16 -9.78
CA GLU A 42 9.13 1.36 -9.06
C GLU A 42 9.95 2.22 -8.10
N SER A 43 10.42 3.36 -8.59
CA SER A 43 11.18 4.29 -7.77
C SER A 43 10.36 4.77 -6.56
N TYR A 44 9.08 5.08 -6.79
CA TYR A 44 8.21 5.51 -5.71
C TYR A 44 8.02 4.44 -4.64
N MET A 45 7.80 3.18 -5.06
CA MET A 45 7.67 2.08 -4.10
C MET A 45 8.92 1.92 -3.23
N MET A 46 10.11 2.03 -3.82
CA MET A 46 11.35 1.99 -3.05
C MET A 46 11.40 3.13 -2.03
N TYR A 47 11.03 4.33 -2.43
CA TYR A 47 11.08 5.50 -1.55
C TYR A 47 10.07 5.41 -0.41
N ILE A 48 8.84 4.94 -0.68
CA ILE A 48 7.84 4.82 0.38
C ILE A 48 8.25 3.78 1.42
N PHE A 49 8.85 2.66 1.00
CA PHE A 49 9.36 1.67 1.95
C PHE A 49 10.50 2.22 2.79
N ASP A 50 11.45 2.92 2.19
CA ASP A 50 12.55 3.56 2.92
C ASP A 50 12.00 4.59 3.92
N TRP A 51 11.04 5.39 3.49
CA TRP A 51 10.44 6.41 4.34
C TRP A 51 9.70 5.79 5.52
N LEU A 52 8.87 4.77 5.28
CA LEU A 52 8.15 4.08 6.35
C LEU A 52 9.11 3.46 7.36
N SER A 53 10.19 2.85 6.88
CA SER A 53 11.21 2.26 7.76
C SER A 53 11.87 3.30 8.65
N SER A 54 12.05 4.52 8.15
CA SER A 54 12.69 5.59 8.90
C SER A 54 11.81 6.20 9.99
N GLN A 55 10.48 5.95 9.95
CA GLN A 55 9.56 6.53 10.93
C GLN A 55 9.58 5.82 12.28
N SER A 56 10.01 4.56 12.32
CA SER A 56 9.99 3.73 13.53
C SER A 56 8.59 3.61 14.15
N TRP A 57 7.57 3.60 13.32
CA TRP A 57 6.19 3.49 13.75
C TRP A 57 5.82 2.05 14.14
N SER A 58 4.91 1.91 15.10
CA SER A 58 4.28 0.62 15.38
C SER A 58 3.37 0.22 14.21
N THR A 59 2.93 -1.04 14.21
CA THR A 59 1.96 -1.53 13.24
C THR A 59 0.69 -0.68 13.23
N ARG A 60 0.19 -0.31 14.41
CA ARG A 60 -1.01 0.53 14.52
C ARG A 60 -0.79 1.93 13.96
N GLU A 61 0.35 2.54 14.24
CA GLU A 61 0.66 3.87 13.71
C GLU A 61 0.77 3.85 12.19
N THR A 62 1.39 2.83 11.63
CA THR A 62 1.48 2.66 10.16
C THR A 62 0.09 2.46 9.57
N ALA A 63 -0.75 1.64 10.22
CA ALA A 63 -2.13 1.44 9.78
C ALA A 63 -2.92 2.75 9.76
N GLU A 64 -2.79 3.56 10.80
CA GLU A 64 -3.46 4.86 10.86
C GLU A 64 -3.03 5.81 9.74
N TYR A 65 -1.74 5.79 9.41
CA TYR A 65 -1.21 6.56 8.29
C TYR A 65 -1.92 6.16 6.97
N PHE A 66 -2.08 4.86 6.73
CA PHE A 66 -2.77 4.39 5.53
C PHE A 66 -4.27 4.72 5.56
N ILE A 67 -4.93 4.49 6.71
CA ILE A 67 -6.37 4.72 6.85
C ILE A 67 -6.75 6.17 6.55
N LYS A 68 -5.95 7.12 6.98
CA LYS A 68 -6.19 8.54 6.74
C LYS A 68 -6.24 8.90 5.25
N GLN A 69 -5.66 8.08 4.41
CA GLN A 69 -5.59 8.32 2.97
C GLN A 69 -6.64 7.54 2.18
N ASN A 70 -7.65 7.00 2.87
CA ASN A 70 -8.80 6.34 2.26
C ASN A 70 -8.43 5.25 1.24
N PRO A 71 -7.76 4.17 1.67
CA PRO A 71 -7.31 3.15 0.74
C PRO A 71 -8.47 2.48 0.00
N PRO A 72 -8.36 2.33 -1.33
CA PRO A 72 -9.30 1.50 -2.07
C PRO A 72 -9.24 0.06 -1.58
N ALA A 73 -10.36 -0.67 -1.64
CA ALA A 73 -10.42 -2.05 -1.16
C ALA A 73 -9.36 -2.94 -1.81
N ALA A 74 -9.07 -2.72 -3.10
CA ALA A 74 -8.06 -3.48 -3.84
C ALA A 74 -6.66 -3.40 -3.22
N TRP A 75 -6.36 -2.35 -2.47
CA TRP A 75 -5.04 -2.16 -1.85
C TRP A 75 -4.90 -2.84 -0.49
N LEU A 76 -5.99 -3.37 0.07
CA LEU A 76 -5.96 -3.94 1.42
C LEU A 76 -5.01 -5.14 1.57
N LEU A 77 -4.89 -5.96 0.53
CA LEU A 77 -3.96 -7.09 0.57
C LEU A 77 -2.50 -6.61 0.62
N TRP A 78 -2.14 -5.63 -0.21
CA TRP A 78 -0.82 -5.01 -0.19
C TRP A 78 -0.54 -4.37 1.16
N ILE A 79 -1.52 -3.66 1.71
CA ILE A 79 -1.40 -3.01 3.04
C ILE A 79 -1.09 -4.07 4.10
N TYR A 80 -1.81 -5.19 4.08
CA TYR A 80 -1.56 -6.27 5.03
C TYR A 80 -0.13 -6.78 4.93
N GLU A 81 0.37 -6.96 3.72
CA GLU A 81 1.73 -7.43 3.48
C GLU A 81 2.79 -6.45 4.01
N VAL A 82 2.49 -5.16 4.01
CA VAL A 82 3.37 -4.14 4.60
C VAL A 82 3.34 -4.19 6.12
N LEU A 83 2.17 -4.40 6.70
CA LEU A 83 1.97 -4.34 8.16
C LEU A 83 2.41 -5.61 8.89
N PHE A 84 2.28 -6.76 8.26
CA PHE A 84 2.50 -8.06 8.89
C PHE A 84 3.37 -8.95 8.02
N PRO A 85 4.19 -9.82 8.65
CA PRO A 85 4.91 -10.84 7.89
C PRO A 85 3.93 -11.80 7.23
N VAL A 86 4.19 -12.16 5.98
CA VAL A 86 3.40 -13.11 5.22
C VAL A 86 4.26 -14.32 4.88
N GLU A 87 3.76 -15.52 5.12
CA GLU A 87 4.48 -16.74 4.82
C GLU A 87 4.51 -17.00 3.31
N GLU A 88 5.61 -17.57 2.82
CA GLU A 88 5.79 -17.86 1.40
C GLU A 88 4.65 -18.71 0.85
N SER A 89 4.17 -19.69 1.62
CA SER A 89 3.06 -20.56 1.23
C SER A 89 1.74 -19.81 0.99
N ASP A 90 1.57 -18.64 1.59
CA ASP A 90 0.36 -17.85 1.39
C ASP A 90 0.24 -17.30 -0.02
N TYR A 91 1.38 -17.09 -0.69
CA TYR A 91 1.36 -16.57 -2.07
C TYR A 91 0.82 -17.57 -3.09
N ASP A 92 0.71 -18.84 -2.71
CA ASP A 92 0.14 -19.87 -3.56
C ASP A 92 -1.39 -19.89 -3.51
N LYS A 93 -2.00 -19.14 -2.60
CA LYS A 93 -3.45 -19.07 -2.44
C LYS A 93 -4.04 -17.95 -3.29
N PRO A 94 -5.28 -18.10 -3.78
CA PRO A 94 -5.97 -16.99 -4.45
C PRO A 94 -6.08 -15.76 -3.55
N GLU A 95 -6.06 -14.60 -4.15
CA GLU A 95 -6.10 -13.32 -3.42
C GLU A 95 -7.35 -13.20 -2.55
N GLU A 96 -8.50 -13.69 -3.02
CA GLU A 96 -9.74 -13.66 -2.24
C GLU A 96 -9.65 -14.49 -0.97
N ASP A 97 -8.99 -15.64 -1.04
CA ASP A 97 -8.79 -16.50 0.13
C ASP A 97 -7.82 -15.88 1.11
N ARG A 98 -6.78 -15.25 0.60
CA ARG A 98 -5.79 -14.56 1.43
C ARG A 98 -6.42 -13.40 2.19
N ILE A 99 -7.17 -12.55 1.50
CA ILE A 99 -7.78 -11.40 2.16
C ILE A 99 -8.80 -11.82 3.23
N GLU A 100 -9.53 -12.91 2.99
CA GLU A 100 -10.47 -13.43 3.98
C GLU A 100 -9.74 -13.91 5.24
N SER A 101 -8.58 -14.56 5.08
CA SER A 101 -7.74 -14.98 6.22
C SER A 101 -7.23 -13.79 7.04
N TYR A 102 -7.04 -12.64 6.40
CA TYR A 102 -6.47 -11.45 7.04
C TYR A 102 -7.54 -10.48 7.55
N ARG A 103 -8.80 -10.74 7.25
CA ARG A 103 -9.92 -9.85 7.54
C ARG A 103 -9.95 -9.36 8.98
N GLN A 104 -9.84 -10.28 9.94
CA GLN A 104 -9.98 -9.92 11.35
C GLN A 104 -8.91 -8.94 11.80
N LYS A 105 -7.66 -9.16 11.39
CA LYS A 105 -6.57 -8.25 11.75
C LYS A 105 -6.76 -6.88 11.13
N LEU A 106 -7.22 -6.82 9.88
CA LEU A 106 -7.49 -5.55 9.21
C LEU A 106 -8.63 -4.80 9.88
N GLU A 107 -9.70 -5.49 10.23
CA GLU A 107 -10.84 -4.88 10.94
C GLU A 107 -10.42 -4.35 12.31
N ASP A 108 -9.60 -5.11 13.03
CA ASP A 108 -9.10 -4.70 14.35
C ASP A 108 -8.28 -3.41 14.29
N LEU A 109 -7.60 -3.16 13.17
CA LEU A 109 -6.84 -1.95 12.96
C LEU A 109 -7.69 -0.77 12.48
N GLY A 110 -8.94 -1.03 12.09
CA GLY A 110 -9.87 0.01 11.66
C GLY A 110 -10.07 0.12 10.15
N PHE A 111 -9.54 -0.81 9.36
CA PHE A 111 -9.77 -0.82 7.92
C PHE A 111 -11.22 -1.19 7.60
N LYS A 112 -11.76 -0.58 6.56
CA LYS A 112 -13.15 -0.77 6.12
C LYS A 112 -13.19 -1.31 4.69
N ASN A 113 -14.37 -1.69 4.25
CA ASN A 113 -14.62 -2.13 2.87
C ASN A 113 -13.90 -3.41 2.47
N ILE A 114 -13.50 -4.23 3.44
CA ILE A 114 -12.80 -5.49 3.17
C ILE A 114 -13.66 -6.41 2.31
N SER A 115 -14.98 -6.40 2.53
CA SER A 115 -15.92 -7.20 1.73
C SER A 115 -15.95 -6.82 0.25
N ASN A 116 -15.47 -5.63 -0.08
CA ASN A 116 -15.44 -5.13 -1.47
C ASN A 116 -14.12 -5.46 -2.17
N PHE A 117 -13.23 -6.18 -1.51
CA PHE A 117 -11.89 -6.43 -2.05
C PHE A 117 -11.93 -7.10 -3.42
N SER A 118 -12.63 -8.22 -3.56
CA SER A 118 -12.66 -8.98 -4.82
C SER A 118 -13.23 -8.15 -5.97
N GLU A 119 -14.32 -7.44 -5.73
CA GLU A 119 -14.93 -6.60 -6.74
C GLU A 119 -13.99 -5.48 -7.19
N ASP A 120 -13.38 -4.78 -6.24
CA ASP A 120 -12.49 -3.68 -6.54
C ASP A 120 -11.18 -4.16 -7.19
N PHE A 121 -10.61 -5.25 -6.68
CA PHE A 121 -9.36 -5.83 -7.18
C PHE A 121 -9.49 -6.25 -8.64
N ASN A 122 -10.64 -6.77 -9.03
CA ASN A 122 -10.90 -7.25 -10.39
C ASN A 122 -11.61 -6.22 -11.27
N SER A 123 -11.74 -4.98 -10.80
CA SER A 123 -12.43 -3.92 -11.52
C SER A 123 -11.67 -3.47 -12.78
N ASN A 124 -12.42 -3.08 -13.81
CA ASN A 124 -11.86 -2.55 -15.05
C ASN A 124 -11.39 -1.09 -14.95
N LYS A 125 -11.63 -0.44 -13.81
CA LYS A 125 -11.21 0.96 -13.62
C LYS A 125 -9.69 1.13 -13.55
N TRP A 126 -8.98 0.05 -13.21
CA TRP A 126 -7.53 0.08 -13.09
C TRP A 126 -6.85 0.05 -14.45
N GLN A 127 -5.73 0.75 -14.54
CA GLN A 127 -4.91 0.78 -15.76
C GLN A 127 -3.58 0.08 -15.57
#